data_96391d51d76378543257ce73a14a9f31
#
_entry.id   96391d51d76378543257ce73a14a9f31
#
_cell.length_a   1.000
_cell.length_b   1.000
_cell.length_c   1.000
_cell.angle_alpha   90.00
_cell.angle_beta   90.00
_cell.angle_gamma   90.00
#
_symmetry.space_group_name_H-M   'P 1'
#
loop_
_entity.id
_entity.type
_entity.pdbx_description
1 polymer ?
#
loop_
_entity_poly.entity_id
_entity_poly.type
_entity_poly.pdbx_seq_one_letter_code
_entity_poly.pdbx_strand_id
1 'polypeptide(L)'
;MSPAIAIVFSIARIFSNFRRANSGNVAITFGLTLLPITLAVGAAVDYSFANRTKAVLDSYADAAALAAANQSAMALSASTARTNAVKFFKAQAASLKRGSLGKVSAKVTDSGNGRTVVVSYTATVPTAFMGLANISTIDIAGSSTAASASPTYIDFYLLLDNTPSMGVGATPADVATMVNHTPDKCAFACHDLSAAPNDYYSLAKSLGVTMRIDVVRSATQQLMDTANATQTVPAQFRAAIYDFGASAANAGLTKVFPLSASLSSAKTQAANIDLMTVPYQNYASDTDTNFDGVLSAMNNEISNPGDGSKPSQPMKILFFVSDGVADAANIACSQPTTAGQDPQTGQTYTRCQEPLTVANCTAMKSRGIKIAVLYTTYLALPTNGWYMSWIDPFNKGPYGPSPNSQIATNMQSCASPGFYFEVSPTDGISQAMTALFQKVVQTVRLTQ
;
A
#
# COMPACT_ATOMS: atom_id res chain seq x y z
N MET A 1 -28.04 -85.64 -0.62
CA MET A 1 -27.87 -85.11 0.73
C MET A 1 -27.63 -83.61 0.58
N SER A 2 -28.47 -82.81 1.25
CA SER A 2 -28.41 -81.33 1.16
C SER A 2 -27.12 -80.80 1.75
N PRO A 3 -26.49 -79.80 1.13
CA PRO A 3 -25.21 -79.20 1.63
C PRO A 3 -25.30 -78.67 3.07
N ALA A 4 -26.47 -78.35 3.57
CA ALA A 4 -26.71 -77.91 4.95
C ALA A 4 -26.43 -79.01 5.99
N ILE A 5 -26.67 -80.32 5.65
CA ILE A 5 -26.39 -81.43 6.55
C ILE A 5 -24.89 -81.68 6.69
N ALA A 6 -24.10 -81.45 5.64
CA ALA A 6 -22.64 -81.60 5.67
C ALA A 6 -21.96 -80.56 6.56
N ILE A 7 -22.48 -79.32 6.58
CA ILE A 7 -21.95 -78.22 7.42
C ILE A 7 -22.21 -78.50 8.93
N VAL A 8 -23.41 -78.96 9.25
CA VAL A 8 -23.78 -79.29 10.66
C VAL A 8 -22.90 -80.45 11.20
N PHE A 9 -22.64 -81.48 10.39
CA PHE A 9 -21.75 -82.60 10.78
C PHE A 9 -20.28 -82.13 10.90
N SER A 10 -19.84 -81.22 10.08
CA SER A 10 -18.47 -80.64 10.17
C SER A 10 -18.30 -79.82 11.41
N ILE A 11 -19.26 -78.98 11.79
CA ILE A 11 -19.25 -78.17 13.02
C ILE A 11 -19.32 -79.05 14.25
N ALA A 12 -20.22 -80.09 14.27
CA ALA A 12 -20.30 -81.03 15.38
C ALA A 12 -18.98 -81.83 15.59
N ARG A 13 -18.30 -82.17 14.49
CA ARG A 13 -16.99 -82.87 14.57
C ARG A 13 -15.87 -81.97 15.08
N ILE A 14 -15.88 -80.70 14.75
CA ILE A 14 -14.96 -79.68 15.27
C ILE A 14 -15.16 -79.49 16.79
N PHE A 15 -16.43 -79.38 17.21
CA PHE A 15 -16.75 -79.28 18.65
C PHE A 15 -16.44 -80.56 19.43
N SER A 16 -16.61 -81.78 18.87
CA SER A 16 -16.27 -83.04 19.51
C SER A 16 -14.74 -83.23 19.65
N ASN A 17 -13.98 -82.80 18.65
CA ASN A 17 -12.53 -82.83 18.70
C ASN A 17 -12.00 -81.79 19.68
N PHE A 18 -12.60 -80.61 19.81
CA PHE A 18 -12.28 -79.59 20.78
C PHE A 18 -12.51 -80.05 22.24
N ARG A 19 -13.61 -80.80 22.49
CA ARG A 19 -13.90 -81.41 23.81
C ARG A 19 -12.98 -82.55 24.20
N ARG A 20 -12.28 -83.22 23.25
CA ARG A 20 -11.31 -84.31 23.49
C ARG A 20 -9.88 -83.82 23.47
N ALA A 21 -9.59 -82.57 23.20
CA ALA A 21 -8.26 -82.02 23.23
C ALA A 21 -7.88 -81.71 24.68
N ASN A 22 -7.13 -82.67 25.32
CA ASN A 22 -6.61 -82.48 26.63
C ASN A 22 -5.41 -81.53 26.73
N SER A 23 -4.97 -80.97 25.65
CA SER A 23 -3.95 -79.89 25.60
C SER A 23 -4.61 -78.55 25.76
N GLY A 24 -4.93 -78.09 26.96
CA GLY A 24 -5.46 -76.80 27.29
C GLY A 24 -4.51 -75.60 26.98
N ASN A 25 -3.36 -75.89 26.38
CA ASN A 25 -2.32 -74.92 26.10
C ASN A 25 -2.79 -73.81 25.13
N VAL A 26 -3.57 -74.09 24.09
CA VAL A 26 -4.12 -73.14 23.11
C VAL A 26 -5.15 -72.19 23.77
N ALA A 27 -6.04 -72.74 24.61
CA ALA A 27 -7.04 -71.96 25.32
C ALA A 27 -6.42 -71.01 26.35
N ILE A 28 -5.39 -71.47 27.05
CA ILE A 28 -4.65 -70.65 28.03
C ILE A 28 -3.85 -69.57 27.30
N THR A 29 -3.14 -69.94 26.21
CA THR A 29 -2.38 -68.95 25.41
C THR A 29 -3.30 -67.92 24.79
N PHE A 30 -4.45 -68.34 24.22
CA PHE A 30 -5.46 -67.44 23.68
C PHE A 30 -6.06 -66.52 24.74
N GLY A 31 -6.40 -67.04 25.93
CA GLY A 31 -6.91 -66.22 27.04
C GLY A 31 -5.89 -65.18 27.54
N LEU A 32 -4.62 -65.59 27.63
CA LEU A 32 -3.52 -64.69 28.05
C LEU A 32 -3.19 -63.65 27.00
N THR A 33 -3.31 -63.94 25.69
CA THR A 33 -3.00 -62.99 24.62
C THR A 33 -4.21 -62.10 24.29
N LEU A 34 -5.42 -62.55 24.50
CA LEU A 34 -6.65 -61.81 24.23
C LEU A 34 -6.71 -60.50 25.03
N LEU A 35 -6.37 -60.57 26.31
CA LEU A 35 -6.43 -59.40 27.21
C LEU A 35 -5.49 -58.27 26.75
N PRO A 36 -4.20 -58.49 26.55
CA PRO A 36 -3.28 -57.43 26.10
C PRO A 36 -3.64 -56.93 24.67
N ILE A 37 -4.09 -57.78 23.77
CA ILE A 37 -4.54 -57.39 22.44
C ILE A 37 -5.78 -56.45 22.53
N THR A 38 -6.78 -56.86 23.33
CA THR A 38 -7.98 -56.05 23.54
C THR A 38 -7.67 -54.71 24.18
N LEU A 39 -6.76 -54.68 25.15
CA LEU A 39 -6.26 -53.41 25.76
C LEU A 39 -5.51 -52.56 24.76
N ALA A 40 -4.66 -53.13 23.91
CA ALA A 40 -3.90 -52.39 22.90
C ALA A 40 -4.82 -51.77 21.84
N VAL A 41 -5.78 -52.53 21.29
CA VAL A 41 -6.78 -52.06 20.36
C VAL A 41 -7.69 -50.99 20.99
N GLY A 42 -8.11 -51.25 22.24
CA GLY A 42 -8.94 -50.30 23.02
C GLY A 42 -8.20 -48.99 23.31
N ALA A 43 -6.91 -49.05 23.68
CA ALA A 43 -6.10 -47.85 23.85
C ALA A 43 -5.96 -47.04 22.57
N ALA A 44 -5.81 -47.68 21.40
CA ALA A 44 -5.77 -47.01 20.13
C ALA A 44 -7.10 -46.29 19.82
N VAL A 45 -8.23 -46.88 20.16
CA VAL A 45 -9.57 -46.27 20.01
C VAL A 45 -9.71 -45.07 20.95
N ASP A 46 -9.36 -45.21 22.25
CA ASP A 46 -9.45 -44.11 23.20
C ASP A 46 -8.54 -42.94 22.80
N TYR A 47 -7.31 -43.23 22.34
CA TYR A 47 -6.39 -42.21 21.84
C TYR A 47 -6.93 -41.52 20.55
N SER A 48 -7.56 -42.27 19.66
CA SER A 48 -8.22 -41.69 18.47
C SER A 48 -9.33 -40.72 18.86
N PHE A 49 -10.15 -41.04 19.86
CA PHE A 49 -11.15 -40.11 20.39
C PHE A 49 -10.56 -38.88 21.05
N ALA A 50 -9.48 -39.03 21.82
CA ALA A 50 -8.78 -37.91 22.42
C ALA A 50 -8.21 -36.98 21.37
N ASN A 51 -7.57 -37.50 20.31
CA ASN A 51 -7.07 -36.69 19.18
C ASN A 51 -8.17 -35.99 18.42
N ARG A 52 -9.31 -36.64 18.18
CA ARG A 52 -10.45 -36.00 17.56
C ARG A 52 -11.01 -34.84 18.39
N THR A 53 -11.11 -35.04 19.72
CA THR A 53 -11.54 -33.99 20.65
C THR A 53 -10.54 -32.84 20.68
N LYS A 54 -9.24 -33.16 20.67
CA LYS A 54 -8.16 -32.15 20.58
C LYS A 54 -8.29 -31.34 19.30
N ALA A 55 -8.46 -31.96 18.14
CA ALA A 55 -8.61 -31.26 16.85
C ALA A 55 -9.80 -30.29 16.85
N VAL A 56 -10.92 -30.68 17.47
CA VAL A 56 -12.09 -29.80 17.62
C VAL A 56 -11.76 -28.61 18.53
N LEU A 57 -11.11 -28.83 19.66
CA LEU A 57 -10.72 -27.75 20.55
C LEU A 57 -9.61 -26.86 19.98
N ASP A 58 -8.69 -27.40 19.18
CA ASP A 58 -7.71 -26.61 18.42
C ASP A 58 -8.42 -25.67 17.46
N SER A 59 -9.45 -26.15 16.72
CA SER A 59 -10.23 -25.27 15.82
C SER A 59 -10.98 -24.16 16.55
N TYR A 60 -11.45 -24.42 17.78
CA TYR A 60 -12.06 -23.37 18.60
C TYR A 60 -11.03 -22.35 19.12
N ALA A 61 -9.80 -22.80 19.41
CA ALA A 61 -8.70 -21.92 19.78
C ALA A 61 -8.29 -21.02 18.60
N ASP A 62 -8.22 -21.59 17.39
CA ASP A 62 -7.96 -20.84 16.16
C ASP A 62 -9.02 -19.75 15.93
N ALA A 63 -10.30 -20.14 16.00
CA ALA A 63 -11.40 -19.21 15.80
C ALA A 63 -11.43 -18.09 16.87
N ALA A 64 -11.14 -18.42 18.12
CA ALA A 64 -11.09 -17.45 19.22
C ALA A 64 -9.91 -16.48 19.10
N ALA A 65 -8.72 -17.00 18.70
CA ALA A 65 -7.55 -16.19 18.46
C ALA A 65 -7.76 -15.24 17.30
N LEU A 66 -8.29 -15.71 16.16
CA LEU A 66 -8.64 -14.91 15.00
C LEU A 66 -9.70 -13.85 15.31
N ALA A 67 -10.75 -14.21 16.05
CA ALA A 67 -11.79 -13.27 16.44
C ALA A 67 -11.26 -12.12 17.31
N ALA A 68 -10.28 -12.38 18.17
CA ALA A 68 -9.68 -11.38 19.05
C ALA A 68 -8.54 -10.57 18.38
N ALA A 69 -7.96 -11.11 17.29
CA ALA A 69 -6.92 -10.44 16.51
C ALA A 69 -7.49 -9.63 15.33
N ASN A 70 -8.77 -9.80 14.96
CA ASN A 70 -9.33 -9.12 13.80
C ASN A 70 -9.39 -7.60 13.98
N GLN A 71 -9.57 -6.88 12.86
CA GLN A 71 -9.55 -5.42 12.79
C GLN A 71 -10.58 -4.75 13.73
N SER A 72 -11.80 -5.31 13.82
CA SER A 72 -12.84 -4.78 14.72
C SER A 72 -12.47 -4.94 16.19
N ALA A 73 -11.80 -6.04 16.55
CA ALA A 73 -11.32 -6.29 17.91
C ALA A 73 -10.14 -5.37 18.29
N MET A 74 -9.40 -4.84 17.33
CA MET A 74 -8.28 -3.91 17.60
C MET A 74 -8.76 -2.57 18.19
N ALA A 75 -10.01 -2.19 17.98
CA ALA A 75 -10.63 -1.04 18.65
C ALA A 75 -10.87 -1.25 20.15
N LEU A 76 -10.84 -2.49 20.62
CA LEU A 76 -11.03 -2.85 22.02
C LEU A 76 -9.69 -2.87 22.77
N SER A 77 -9.72 -2.62 24.08
CA SER A 77 -8.52 -2.80 24.92
C SER A 77 -8.04 -4.25 24.89
N ALA A 78 -6.74 -4.49 25.09
CA ALA A 78 -6.17 -5.83 25.18
C ALA A 78 -6.86 -6.69 26.25
N SER A 79 -7.28 -6.08 27.37
CA SER A 79 -8.01 -6.77 28.46
C SER A 79 -9.41 -7.20 28.02
N THR A 80 -10.12 -6.36 27.28
CA THR A 80 -11.45 -6.67 26.73
C THR A 80 -11.36 -7.75 25.67
N ALA A 81 -10.41 -7.62 24.73
CA ALA A 81 -10.17 -8.62 23.67
C ALA A 81 -9.82 -9.99 24.28
N ARG A 82 -8.98 -10.02 25.32
CA ARG A 82 -8.65 -11.25 26.07
C ARG A 82 -9.90 -11.90 26.68
N THR A 83 -10.74 -11.10 27.34
CA THR A 83 -11.97 -11.60 27.96
C THR A 83 -12.92 -12.17 26.90
N ASN A 84 -13.07 -11.48 25.77
CA ASN A 84 -13.91 -11.91 24.67
C ASN A 84 -13.42 -13.20 24.02
N ALA A 85 -12.10 -13.33 23.81
CA ALA A 85 -11.50 -14.57 23.28
C ALA A 85 -11.82 -15.79 24.15
N VAL A 86 -11.66 -15.64 25.50
CA VAL A 86 -11.97 -16.74 26.44
C VAL A 86 -13.46 -17.06 26.44
N LYS A 87 -14.34 -16.04 26.40
CA LYS A 87 -15.80 -16.23 26.31
C LYS A 87 -16.19 -16.95 25.01
N PHE A 88 -15.62 -16.52 23.91
CA PHE A 88 -15.90 -17.10 22.60
C PHE A 88 -15.48 -18.58 22.55
N PHE A 89 -14.26 -18.92 23.01
CA PHE A 89 -13.81 -20.30 23.09
C PHE A 89 -14.76 -21.15 23.94
N LYS A 90 -15.10 -20.68 25.17
CA LYS A 90 -15.98 -21.40 26.08
C LYS A 90 -17.37 -21.61 25.52
N ALA A 91 -17.91 -20.63 24.81
CA ALA A 91 -19.21 -20.75 24.15
C ALA A 91 -19.23 -21.85 23.07
N GLN A 92 -18.16 -21.94 22.27
CA GLN A 92 -18.03 -23.05 21.30
C GLN A 92 -17.81 -24.40 21.97
N ALA A 93 -16.98 -24.45 23.00
CA ALA A 93 -16.69 -25.67 23.75
C ALA A 93 -17.88 -26.18 24.58
N ALA A 94 -18.92 -25.36 24.81
CA ALA A 94 -20.15 -25.79 25.47
C ALA A 94 -20.88 -26.92 24.73
N SER A 95 -20.66 -27.07 23.43
CA SER A 95 -21.21 -28.14 22.59
C SER A 95 -20.38 -29.45 22.59
N LEU A 96 -19.33 -29.52 23.40
CA LEU A 96 -18.43 -30.67 23.45
C LEU A 96 -19.20 -31.92 23.95
N LYS A 97 -19.31 -32.92 23.10
CA LYS A 97 -20.10 -34.14 23.42
C LYS A 97 -19.39 -35.10 24.36
N ARG A 98 -18.04 -35.09 24.40
CA ARG A 98 -17.20 -35.93 25.24
C ARG A 98 -16.01 -35.13 25.74
N GLY A 99 -15.71 -35.25 27.03
CA GLY A 99 -14.62 -34.56 27.68
C GLY A 99 -15.10 -33.39 28.54
N SER A 100 -14.24 -32.96 29.44
CA SER A 100 -14.45 -31.80 30.28
C SER A 100 -13.38 -30.76 29.99
N LEU A 101 -13.82 -29.50 29.80
CA LEU A 101 -12.94 -28.38 29.59
C LEU A 101 -12.27 -27.99 30.92
N GLY A 102 -10.96 -27.89 30.92
CA GLY A 102 -10.14 -27.41 32.02
C GLY A 102 -9.91 -25.90 31.95
N LYS A 103 -8.64 -25.50 32.12
CA LYS A 103 -8.26 -24.08 32.07
C LYS A 103 -8.25 -23.57 30.64
N VAL A 104 -8.87 -22.39 30.44
CA VAL A 104 -8.78 -21.62 29.19
C VAL A 104 -8.19 -20.26 29.49
N SER A 105 -7.20 -19.87 28.75
CA SER A 105 -6.56 -18.55 28.88
C SER A 105 -6.29 -17.93 27.52
N ALA A 106 -6.30 -16.62 27.47
CA ALA A 106 -5.85 -15.87 26.31
C ALA A 106 -4.79 -14.84 26.75
N LYS A 107 -3.75 -14.68 25.94
CA LYS A 107 -2.77 -13.60 26.07
C LYS A 107 -2.92 -12.71 24.84
N VAL A 108 -3.18 -11.43 25.07
CA VAL A 108 -3.27 -10.41 24.02
C VAL A 108 -2.12 -9.45 24.24
N THR A 109 -1.31 -9.27 23.21
CA THR A 109 -0.16 -8.37 23.21
C THR A 109 -0.33 -7.39 22.06
N ASP A 110 -0.47 -6.11 22.40
CA ASP A 110 -0.47 -5.01 21.43
C ASP A 110 0.95 -4.48 21.28
N SER A 111 1.38 -4.27 20.05
CA SER A 111 2.64 -3.63 19.67
C SER A 111 2.36 -2.53 18.65
N GLY A 112 3.35 -1.66 18.37
CA GLY A 112 3.23 -0.67 17.28
C GLY A 112 2.84 -1.28 15.94
N ASN A 113 3.20 -2.56 15.72
CA ASN A 113 3.00 -3.26 14.44
C ASN A 113 1.70 -4.09 14.39
N GLY A 114 0.92 -4.17 15.48
CA GLY A 114 -0.32 -4.93 15.49
C GLY A 114 -0.64 -5.60 16.81
N ARG A 115 -1.55 -6.56 16.73
CA ARG A 115 -2.01 -7.37 17.87
C ARG A 115 -1.68 -8.83 17.63
N THR A 116 -1.06 -9.46 18.64
CA THR A 116 -0.87 -10.91 18.71
C THR A 116 -1.73 -11.48 19.82
N VAL A 117 -2.49 -12.52 19.50
CA VAL A 117 -3.38 -13.22 20.42
C VAL A 117 -2.98 -14.68 20.47
N VAL A 118 -2.72 -15.18 21.68
CA VAL A 118 -2.48 -16.61 21.94
C VAL A 118 -3.61 -17.12 22.83
N VAL A 119 -4.36 -18.12 22.35
CA VAL A 119 -5.40 -18.79 23.11
C VAL A 119 -4.91 -20.19 23.45
N SER A 120 -4.94 -20.54 24.74
CA SER A 120 -4.47 -21.85 25.23
C SER A 120 -5.57 -22.50 26.07
N TYR A 121 -5.65 -23.81 25.99
CA TYR A 121 -6.61 -24.60 26.75
C TYR A 121 -6.01 -25.90 27.28
N THR A 122 -6.67 -26.46 28.30
CA THR A 122 -6.50 -27.85 28.75
C THR A 122 -7.89 -28.50 28.78
N ALA A 123 -7.93 -29.82 28.59
CA ALA A 123 -9.16 -30.58 28.71
C ALA A 123 -8.83 -32.03 29.02
N THR A 124 -9.81 -32.77 29.57
CA THR A 124 -9.70 -34.18 29.85
C THR A 124 -10.74 -34.96 29.06
N VAL A 125 -10.37 -36.10 28.46
CA VAL A 125 -11.26 -36.95 27.66
C VAL A 125 -11.38 -38.29 28.39
N PRO A 126 -12.61 -38.75 28.74
CA PRO A 126 -12.82 -40.03 29.39
C PRO A 126 -12.47 -41.17 28.44
N THR A 127 -11.82 -42.20 28.98
CA THR A 127 -11.49 -43.41 28.26
C THR A 127 -12.62 -44.45 28.40
N ALA A 128 -12.76 -45.30 27.38
CA ALA A 128 -13.72 -46.42 27.41
C ALA A 128 -13.01 -47.73 27.72
N PHE A 129 -11.87 -47.98 27.13
CA PHE A 129 -11.12 -49.25 27.25
C PHE A 129 -9.91 -49.15 28.20
N MET A 130 -9.20 -48.02 28.17
CA MET A 130 -8.05 -47.81 29.09
C MET A 130 -8.48 -47.71 30.55
N GLY A 131 -9.77 -47.47 30.81
CA GLY A 131 -10.36 -47.57 32.15
C GLY A 131 -10.20 -48.97 32.78
N LEU A 132 -10.12 -50.04 31.98
CA LEU A 132 -9.82 -51.42 32.47
C LEU A 132 -8.40 -51.52 33.00
N ALA A 133 -7.48 -50.69 32.57
CA ALA A 133 -6.11 -50.56 33.07
C ALA A 133 -5.98 -49.43 34.11
N ASN A 134 -7.08 -49.00 34.71
CA ASN A 134 -7.14 -47.93 35.71
C ASN A 134 -6.72 -46.53 35.18
N ILE A 135 -6.75 -46.31 33.89
CA ILE A 135 -6.53 -45.01 33.24
C ILE A 135 -7.89 -44.47 32.77
N SER A 136 -8.53 -43.66 33.59
CA SER A 136 -9.91 -43.18 33.40
C SER A 136 -10.03 -42.03 32.45
N THR A 137 -8.97 -41.22 32.23
CA THR A 137 -8.96 -40.04 31.38
C THR A 137 -7.63 -39.88 30.65
N ILE A 138 -7.71 -39.22 29.49
CA ILE A 138 -6.55 -38.71 28.72
C ILE A 138 -6.57 -37.19 28.81
N ASP A 139 -5.49 -36.59 29.29
CA ASP A 139 -5.32 -35.14 29.30
C ASP A 139 -4.84 -34.65 27.96
N ILE A 140 -5.49 -33.62 27.46
CA ILE A 140 -5.14 -32.93 26.22
C ILE A 140 -4.96 -31.45 26.46
N ALA A 141 -4.06 -30.84 25.72
CA ALA A 141 -3.82 -29.39 25.73
C ALA A 141 -3.50 -28.91 24.33
N GLY A 142 -3.76 -27.64 24.10
CA GLY A 142 -3.44 -27.00 22.84
C GLY A 142 -3.34 -25.48 22.99
N SER A 143 -2.79 -24.86 21.96
CA SER A 143 -2.75 -23.41 21.83
C SER A 143 -2.80 -23.01 20.36
N SER A 144 -3.42 -21.87 20.10
CA SER A 144 -3.40 -21.23 18.80
C SER A 144 -2.93 -19.79 18.93
N THR A 145 -2.25 -19.31 17.89
CA THR A 145 -1.76 -17.93 17.79
C THR A 145 -2.27 -17.30 16.53
N ALA A 146 -2.93 -16.13 16.66
CA ALA A 146 -3.29 -15.26 15.55
C ALA A 146 -2.61 -13.91 15.72
N ALA A 147 -2.18 -13.32 14.59
CA ALA A 147 -1.65 -11.97 14.56
C ALA A 147 -2.35 -11.15 13.49
N SER A 148 -2.55 -9.87 13.76
CA SER A 148 -3.09 -8.90 12.82
C SER A 148 -2.23 -7.64 12.87
N ALA A 149 -1.85 -7.12 11.70
CA ALA A 149 -1.13 -5.86 11.61
C ALA A 149 -2.07 -4.68 11.92
N SER A 150 -1.56 -3.69 12.63
CA SER A 150 -2.25 -2.41 12.80
C SER A 150 -2.37 -1.70 11.46
N PRO A 151 -3.50 -1.01 11.18
CA PRO A 151 -3.57 -0.14 10.03
C PRO A 151 -2.61 1.03 10.23
N THR A 152 -1.78 1.30 9.23
CA THR A 152 -0.91 2.47 9.25
C THR A 152 -1.68 3.68 8.78
N TYR A 153 -1.73 4.73 9.60
CA TYR A 153 -2.38 6.01 9.27
C TYR A 153 -1.40 6.92 8.53
N ILE A 154 -1.83 7.44 7.38
CA ILE A 154 -0.97 8.23 6.49
C ILE A 154 -1.72 9.47 6.01
N ASP A 155 -1.04 10.62 6.09
CA ASP A 155 -1.43 11.84 5.41
C ASP A 155 -0.62 12.00 4.14
N PHE A 156 -1.29 12.01 3.01
CA PHE A 156 -0.73 12.27 1.70
C PHE A 156 -0.87 13.74 1.34
N TYR A 157 0.23 14.38 1.03
CA TYR A 157 0.31 15.72 0.49
C TYR A 157 0.72 15.59 -0.98
N LEU A 158 -0.18 15.90 -1.91
CA LEU A 158 0.11 15.85 -3.33
C LEU A 158 0.52 17.25 -3.78
N LEU A 159 1.74 17.41 -4.25
CA LEU A 159 2.25 18.62 -4.89
C LEU A 159 2.39 18.35 -6.37
N LEU A 160 1.56 18.98 -7.16
CA LEU A 160 1.40 18.76 -8.59
C LEU A 160 1.88 19.97 -9.35
N ASP A 161 2.89 19.78 -10.16
CA ASP A 161 3.39 20.82 -11.06
C ASP A 161 2.32 21.08 -12.13
N ASN A 162 1.91 22.33 -12.23
CA ASN A 162 0.97 22.81 -13.24
C ASN A 162 1.53 24.02 -14.03
N THR A 163 2.84 24.24 -13.92
CA THR A 163 3.53 25.33 -14.61
C THR A 163 3.51 25.16 -16.12
N PRO A 164 3.81 26.20 -16.92
CA PRO A 164 3.64 26.16 -18.38
C PRO A 164 4.33 24.98 -19.09
N SER A 165 5.43 24.44 -18.54
CA SER A 165 6.09 23.24 -19.08
C SER A 165 5.22 21.99 -19.05
N MET A 166 4.22 21.93 -18.17
CA MET A 166 3.23 20.85 -18.12
C MET A 166 2.17 20.96 -19.23
N GLY A 167 2.17 22.03 -20.01
CA GLY A 167 1.35 22.23 -21.22
C GLY A 167 1.90 21.56 -22.48
N VAL A 168 3.02 20.83 -22.39
CA VAL A 168 3.55 20.07 -23.53
C VAL A 168 2.68 18.85 -23.81
N GLY A 169 2.58 18.43 -25.09
CA GLY A 169 1.87 17.23 -25.49
C GLY A 169 2.36 15.98 -24.73
N ALA A 170 1.42 15.16 -24.25
CA ALA A 170 1.72 13.98 -23.44
C ALA A 170 2.36 12.83 -24.25
N THR A 171 2.18 12.81 -25.56
CA THR A 171 2.74 11.80 -26.46
C THR A 171 3.51 12.43 -27.61
N PRO A 172 4.41 11.69 -28.29
CA PRO A 172 5.04 12.20 -29.53
C PRO A 172 4.02 12.62 -30.60
N ALA A 173 2.86 11.96 -30.67
CA ALA A 173 1.79 12.30 -31.59
C ALA A 173 1.15 13.64 -31.21
N ASP A 174 0.89 13.86 -29.90
CA ASP A 174 0.37 15.14 -29.39
C ASP A 174 1.35 16.29 -29.66
N VAL A 175 2.64 16.07 -29.39
CA VAL A 175 3.71 17.04 -29.71
C VAL A 175 3.72 17.34 -31.21
N ALA A 176 3.70 16.32 -32.07
CA ALA A 176 3.68 16.50 -33.53
C ALA A 176 2.41 17.27 -34.00
N THR A 177 1.29 16.99 -33.38
CA THR A 177 0.03 17.70 -33.66
C THR A 177 0.17 19.19 -33.38
N MET A 178 0.69 19.58 -32.21
CA MET A 178 0.96 20.97 -31.86
C MET A 178 1.94 21.64 -32.83
N VAL A 179 3.08 21.02 -33.08
CA VAL A 179 4.13 21.52 -33.99
C VAL A 179 3.59 21.76 -35.42
N ASN A 180 2.69 20.90 -35.87
CA ASN A 180 2.10 21.03 -37.22
C ASN A 180 1.03 22.09 -37.33
N HIS A 181 0.39 22.47 -36.23
CA HIS A 181 -0.73 23.44 -36.22
C HIS A 181 -0.37 24.80 -35.64
N THR A 182 0.87 24.98 -35.12
CA THR A 182 1.36 26.28 -34.65
C THR A 182 2.28 26.94 -35.67
N PRO A 183 2.14 28.25 -35.94
CA PRO A 183 2.96 28.94 -36.94
C PRO A 183 4.45 28.92 -36.63
N ASP A 184 4.81 28.96 -35.36
CA ASP A 184 6.16 28.97 -34.81
C ASP A 184 6.71 27.57 -34.45
N LYS A 185 5.97 26.50 -34.85
CA LYS A 185 6.32 25.10 -34.55
C LYS A 185 6.41 24.81 -33.08
N CYS A 186 5.62 25.49 -32.24
CA CYS A 186 5.63 25.32 -30.80
C CYS A 186 4.94 24.03 -30.38
N ALA A 187 5.60 23.27 -29.48
CA ALA A 187 5.04 22.06 -28.88
C ALA A 187 4.29 22.35 -27.56
N PHE A 188 4.39 23.58 -27.07
CA PHE A 188 3.80 23.99 -25.77
C PHE A 188 2.43 24.64 -25.99
N ALA A 189 1.46 24.22 -25.21
CA ALA A 189 0.13 24.77 -25.17
C ALA A 189 0.05 25.86 -24.09
N CYS A 190 0.70 27.00 -24.30
CA CYS A 190 0.67 28.13 -23.36
C CYS A 190 -0.75 28.63 -23.15
N HIS A 191 -1.18 28.78 -21.91
CA HIS A 191 -2.50 29.33 -21.54
C HIS A 191 -2.39 30.83 -21.36
N ASP A 192 -2.27 31.53 -22.47
CA ASP A 192 -2.07 32.99 -22.57
C ASP A 192 -3.42 33.72 -22.59
N LEU A 193 -3.73 34.44 -21.51
CA LEU A 193 -4.98 35.15 -21.34
C LEU A 193 -5.14 36.32 -22.35
N SER A 194 -4.04 36.92 -22.80
CA SER A 194 -4.08 38.03 -23.77
C SER A 194 -4.46 37.55 -25.20
N ALA A 195 -4.20 36.28 -25.49
CA ALA A 195 -4.52 35.67 -26.78
C ALA A 195 -5.83 34.85 -26.74
N ALA A 196 -6.42 34.65 -25.60
CA ALA A 196 -7.64 33.86 -25.46
C ALA A 196 -8.81 34.42 -26.26
N PRO A 197 -9.65 33.60 -26.93
CA PRO A 197 -9.62 32.10 -26.95
C PRO A 197 -8.72 31.51 -28.06
N ASN A 198 -7.82 32.30 -28.67
CA ASN A 198 -6.94 31.87 -29.76
C ASN A 198 -5.52 31.50 -29.27
N ASP A 199 -5.36 31.29 -27.99
CA ASP A 199 -4.13 30.83 -27.38
C ASP A 199 -3.84 29.34 -27.71
N TYR A 200 -2.60 28.91 -27.55
CA TYR A 200 -2.21 27.53 -27.86
C TYR A 200 -2.86 26.49 -26.95
N TYR A 201 -3.26 26.86 -25.75
CA TYR A 201 -4.03 25.98 -24.87
C TYR A 201 -5.42 25.67 -25.43
N SER A 202 -6.14 26.71 -25.88
CA SER A 202 -7.42 26.55 -26.54
C SER A 202 -7.30 25.79 -27.88
N LEU A 203 -6.22 26.04 -28.64
CA LEU A 203 -5.89 25.27 -29.83
C LEU A 203 -5.67 23.80 -29.53
N ALA A 204 -4.85 23.46 -28.52
CA ALA A 204 -4.58 22.09 -28.11
C ALA A 204 -5.87 21.35 -27.77
N LYS A 205 -6.75 21.95 -26.99
CA LYS A 205 -8.09 21.40 -26.68
C LYS A 205 -8.95 21.20 -27.91
N SER A 206 -8.97 22.15 -28.85
CA SER A 206 -9.75 22.05 -30.09
C SER A 206 -9.25 20.91 -30.99
N LEU A 207 -7.96 20.60 -30.95
CA LEU A 207 -7.31 19.54 -31.72
C LEU A 207 -7.38 18.16 -31.00
N GLY A 208 -7.92 18.11 -29.79
CA GLY A 208 -7.96 16.89 -28.99
C GLY A 208 -6.58 16.44 -28.48
N VAL A 209 -5.61 17.36 -28.40
CA VAL A 209 -4.27 17.10 -27.86
C VAL A 209 -4.38 16.88 -26.37
N THR A 210 -3.82 15.77 -25.90
CA THR A 210 -3.66 15.50 -24.47
C THR A 210 -2.35 16.12 -23.98
N MET A 211 -2.42 17.00 -22.98
CA MET A 211 -1.26 17.62 -22.35
C MET A 211 -0.80 16.81 -21.12
N ARG A 212 0.44 16.99 -20.67
CA ARG A 212 0.95 16.36 -19.43
C ARG A 212 0.05 16.67 -18.23
N ILE A 213 -0.42 17.93 -18.11
CA ILE A 213 -1.32 18.33 -17.01
C ILE A 213 -2.63 17.55 -17.01
N ASP A 214 -3.18 17.21 -18.17
CA ASP A 214 -4.41 16.41 -18.27
C ASP A 214 -4.19 14.99 -17.75
N VAL A 215 -3.03 14.42 -18.04
CA VAL A 215 -2.66 13.09 -17.54
C VAL A 215 -2.42 13.11 -16.01
N VAL A 216 -1.76 14.16 -15.49
CA VAL A 216 -1.56 14.33 -14.05
C VAL A 216 -2.89 14.50 -13.30
N ARG A 217 -3.80 15.30 -13.86
CA ARG A 217 -5.18 15.47 -13.35
C ARG A 217 -5.89 14.12 -13.25
N SER A 218 -5.93 13.38 -14.35
CA SER A 218 -6.56 12.06 -14.43
C SER A 218 -5.92 11.05 -13.48
N ALA A 219 -4.58 11.02 -13.42
CA ALA A 219 -3.82 10.14 -12.52
C ALA A 219 -4.10 10.45 -11.04
N THR A 220 -4.24 11.74 -10.69
CA THR A 220 -4.57 12.16 -9.33
C THR A 220 -5.97 11.68 -8.93
N GLN A 221 -6.94 11.79 -9.82
CA GLN A 221 -8.30 11.29 -9.57
C GLN A 221 -8.30 9.76 -9.36
N GLN A 222 -7.57 9.02 -10.18
CA GLN A 222 -7.45 7.56 -10.07
C GLN A 222 -6.69 7.15 -8.80
N LEU A 223 -5.70 7.94 -8.37
CA LEU A 223 -5.01 7.72 -7.11
C LEU A 223 -5.96 7.82 -5.91
N MET A 224 -6.89 8.77 -5.91
CA MET A 224 -7.89 8.89 -4.85
C MET A 224 -8.83 7.68 -4.81
N ASP A 225 -9.22 7.14 -5.96
CA ASP A 225 -10.00 5.89 -6.03
C ASP A 225 -9.21 4.71 -5.46
N THR A 226 -7.93 4.60 -5.83
CA THR A 226 -7.04 3.55 -5.33
C THR A 226 -6.84 3.65 -3.83
N ALA A 227 -6.60 4.86 -3.31
CA ALA A 227 -6.44 5.10 -1.88
C ALA A 227 -7.73 4.74 -1.11
N ASN A 228 -8.90 5.11 -1.65
CA ASN A 228 -10.19 4.78 -1.04
C ASN A 228 -10.45 3.27 -1.02
N ALA A 229 -10.10 2.55 -2.09
CA ALA A 229 -10.25 1.10 -2.17
C ALA A 229 -9.23 0.33 -1.30
N THR A 230 -8.07 0.93 -1.00
CA THR A 230 -6.97 0.29 -0.27
C THR A 230 -7.09 0.46 1.25
N GLN A 231 -7.82 1.47 1.72
CA GLN A 231 -7.99 1.68 3.16
C GLN A 231 -8.78 0.53 3.79
N THR A 232 -8.34 0.11 4.97
CA THR A 232 -8.94 -1.01 5.71
C THR A 232 -9.77 -0.56 6.90
N VAL A 233 -9.57 0.69 7.34
CA VAL A 233 -10.36 1.35 8.39
C VAL A 233 -10.71 2.77 7.95
N PRO A 234 -11.81 3.35 8.47
CA PRO A 234 -12.19 4.73 8.16
C PRO A 234 -11.08 5.73 8.51
N ALA A 235 -10.87 6.70 7.62
CA ALA A 235 -9.87 7.75 7.78
C ALA A 235 -8.42 7.25 7.98
N GLN A 236 -8.12 6.05 7.50
CA GLN A 236 -6.75 5.52 7.48
C GLN A 236 -5.84 6.40 6.64
N PHE A 237 -6.35 6.90 5.52
CA PHE A 237 -5.68 7.83 4.63
C PHE A 237 -6.41 9.16 4.62
N ARG A 238 -5.63 10.25 4.67
CA ARG A 238 -6.10 11.60 4.39
C ARG A 238 -5.28 12.17 3.25
N ALA A 239 -5.89 12.98 2.40
CA ALA A 239 -5.21 13.61 1.26
C ALA A 239 -5.41 15.13 1.30
N ALA A 240 -4.35 15.85 0.92
CA ALA A 240 -4.37 17.26 0.57
C ALA A 240 -3.76 17.42 -0.82
N ILE A 241 -4.24 18.39 -1.62
CA ILE A 241 -3.77 18.63 -2.98
C ILE A 241 -3.31 20.07 -3.09
N TYR A 242 -2.13 20.25 -3.66
CA TYR A 242 -1.48 21.55 -3.89
C TYR A 242 -0.96 21.61 -5.33
N ASP A 243 -0.90 22.80 -5.87
CA ASP A 243 -0.24 23.13 -7.12
C ASP A 243 0.66 24.38 -6.99
N PHE A 244 1.21 24.85 -8.10
CA PHE A 244 2.10 26.01 -8.16
C PHE A 244 1.35 27.32 -8.39
N GLY A 245 0.02 27.30 -8.40
CA GLY A 245 -0.83 28.45 -8.59
C GLY A 245 -1.63 28.40 -9.89
N ALA A 246 -2.79 29.03 -9.86
CA ALA A 246 -3.68 29.08 -11.04
C ALA A 246 -3.17 30.07 -12.11
N SER A 247 -2.28 31.02 -11.73
CA SER A 247 -1.76 32.08 -12.63
C SER A 247 -0.33 32.41 -12.26
N ALA A 248 0.51 32.65 -13.25
CA ALA A 248 1.87 33.14 -13.12
C ALA A 248 1.96 34.46 -12.33
N ALA A 249 0.96 35.31 -12.42
CA ALA A 249 0.89 36.56 -11.64
C ALA A 249 0.78 36.34 -10.12
N ASN A 250 0.33 35.15 -9.69
CA ASN A 250 0.20 34.73 -8.29
C ASN A 250 0.82 33.34 -8.09
N ALA A 251 1.92 33.07 -8.77
CA ALA A 251 2.61 31.79 -8.66
C ALA A 251 3.12 31.56 -7.23
N GLY A 252 2.98 30.33 -6.75
CA GLY A 252 3.39 29.89 -5.42
C GLY A 252 2.55 28.70 -4.97
N LEU A 253 2.88 28.18 -3.78
CA LEU A 253 2.14 27.04 -3.23
C LEU A 253 0.66 27.37 -3.03
N THR A 254 -0.20 26.75 -3.82
CA THR A 254 -1.66 26.96 -3.75
C THR A 254 -2.36 25.69 -3.32
N LYS A 255 -3.27 25.83 -2.36
CA LYS A 255 -4.03 24.72 -1.81
C LYS A 255 -5.31 24.51 -2.62
N VAL A 256 -5.31 23.48 -3.47
CA VAL A 256 -6.47 23.06 -4.26
C VAL A 256 -7.50 22.32 -3.37
N PHE A 257 -7.02 21.48 -2.44
CA PHE A 257 -7.86 20.75 -1.52
C PHE A 257 -7.18 20.62 -0.15
N PRO A 258 -7.87 20.96 0.97
CA PRO A 258 -7.28 20.83 2.30
C PRO A 258 -7.18 19.38 2.76
N LEU A 259 -6.29 19.09 3.72
CA LEU A 259 -6.11 17.76 4.27
C LEU A 259 -7.42 17.20 4.82
N SER A 260 -7.91 16.12 4.22
CA SER A 260 -9.21 15.53 4.54
C SER A 260 -9.21 14.01 4.37
N ALA A 261 -10.02 13.33 5.16
CA ALA A 261 -10.32 11.90 5.01
C ALA A 261 -11.34 11.62 3.89
N SER A 262 -12.00 12.65 3.35
CA SER A 262 -12.92 12.51 2.22
C SER A 262 -12.16 12.40 0.90
N LEU A 263 -11.67 11.20 0.58
CA LEU A 263 -10.94 10.92 -0.65
C LEU A 263 -11.82 11.12 -1.90
N SER A 264 -13.13 10.93 -1.78
CA SER A 264 -14.08 11.22 -2.87
C SER A 264 -14.17 12.72 -3.16
N SER A 265 -14.18 13.56 -2.11
CA SER A 265 -14.12 15.02 -2.31
C SER A 265 -12.78 15.47 -2.87
N ALA A 266 -11.67 14.86 -2.42
CA ALA A 266 -10.35 15.10 -3.00
C ALA A 266 -10.32 14.76 -4.50
N LYS A 267 -10.90 13.63 -4.91
CA LYS A 267 -11.06 13.27 -6.33
C LYS A 267 -11.85 14.31 -7.12
N THR A 268 -12.95 14.79 -6.58
CA THR A 268 -13.77 15.82 -7.24
C THR A 268 -12.98 17.12 -7.41
N GLN A 269 -12.25 17.56 -6.38
CA GLN A 269 -11.43 18.77 -6.48
C GLN A 269 -10.21 18.60 -7.38
N ALA A 270 -9.65 17.40 -7.49
CA ALA A 270 -8.58 17.11 -8.44
C ALA A 270 -8.99 17.39 -9.91
N ALA A 271 -10.27 17.39 -10.23
CA ALA A 271 -10.76 17.80 -11.55
C ALA A 271 -10.47 19.27 -11.90
N ASN A 272 -10.22 20.12 -10.90
CA ASN A 272 -9.91 21.55 -11.08
C ASN A 272 -8.41 21.81 -11.31
N ILE A 273 -7.57 20.77 -11.25
CA ILE A 273 -6.14 20.91 -11.59
C ILE A 273 -6.06 21.24 -13.09
N ASP A 274 -5.48 22.38 -13.41
CA ASP A 274 -5.32 22.82 -14.78
C ASP A 274 -3.99 23.56 -14.98
N LEU A 275 -3.62 23.76 -16.25
CA LEU A 275 -2.40 24.47 -16.61
C LEU A 275 -2.44 25.90 -16.06
N MET A 276 -1.34 26.33 -15.47
CA MET A 276 -1.15 27.71 -15.01
C MET A 276 -1.39 28.68 -16.15
N THR A 277 -2.21 29.70 -15.90
CA THR A 277 -2.43 30.78 -16.87
C THR A 277 -1.28 31.80 -16.83
N VAL A 278 -0.90 32.31 -17.98
CA VAL A 278 0.02 33.47 -18.09
C VAL A 278 -0.76 34.69 -18.55
N PRO A 279 -0.53 35.88 -17.98
CA PRO A 279 -1.25 37.11 -18.38
C PRO A 279 -1.04 37.46 -19.86
N TYR A 280 0.15 37.24 -20.39
CA TYR A 280 0.55 37.45 -21.78
C TYR A 280 1.89 36.74 -22.03
N GLN A 281 2.22 36.52 -23.29
CA GLN A 281 3.47 35.87 -23.71
C GLN A 281 4.70 36.63 -23.16
N ASN A 282 5.66 35.89 -22.62
CA ASN A 282 6.88 36.38 -21.95
C ASN A 282 6.58 37.25 -20.70
N TYR A 283 5.45 37.02 -20.02
CA TYR A 283 5.16 37.62 -18.73
C TYR A 283 6.30 37.30 -17.74
N ALA A 284 6.81 38.32 -17.05
CA ALA A 284 7.93 38.21 -16.13
C ALA A 284 9.14 37.42 -16.72
N SER A 285 9.36 37.48 -18.05
CA SER A 285 10.36 36.70 -18.78
C SER A 285 10.19 35.18 -18.65
N ASP A 286 8.95 34.68 -18.55
CA ASP A 286 8.54 33.27 -18.38
C ASP A 286 9.12 32.59 -17.14
N THR A 287 9.35 33.33 -16.05
CA THR A 287 9.93 32.79 -14.82
C THR A 287 8.87 32.26 -13.87
N ASP A 288 8.16 31.20 -14.30
CA ASP A 288 6.91 30.75 -13.68
C ASP A 288 7.08 29.49 -12.81
N THR A 289 8.30 28.91 -12.72
CA THR A 289 8.55 27.64 -12.01
C THR A 289 9.60 27.80 -10.90
N ASN A 290 9.15 28.21 -9.71
CA ASN A 290 10.02 28.40 -8.54
C ASN A 290 9.89 27.20 -7.57
N PHE A 291 10.65 26.11 -7.81
CA PHE A 291 10.67 24.96 -6.91
C PHE A 291 11.12 25.28 -5.49
N ASP A 292 12.14 26.12 -5.32
CA ASP A 292 12.68 26.44 -4.00
C ASP A 292 11.63 27.14 -3.14
N GLY A 293 10.91 28.10 -3.69
CA GLY A 293 9.81 28.77 -3.02
C GLY A 293 8.67 27.82 -2.65
N VAL A 294 8.21 27.01 -3.60
CA VAL A 294 7.08 26.08 -3.40
C VAL A 294 7.44 24.95 -2.44
N LEU A 295 8.63 24.33 -2.57
CA LEU A 295 9.06 23.26 -1.68
C LEU A 295 9.36 23.77 -0.26
N SER A 296 9.88 24.99 -0.11
CA SER A 296 10.04 25.63 1.18
C SER A 296 8.68 25.89 1.86
N ALA A 297 7.72 26.42 1.11
CA ALA A 297 6.35 26.61 1.59
C ALA A 297 5.68 25.28 1.98
N MET A 298 5.87 24.23 1.17
CA MET A 298 5.36 22.88 1.45
C MET A 298 6.01 22.30 2.71
N ASN A 299 7.30 22.52 2.93
CA ASN A 299 7.96 22.09 4.17
C ASN A 299 7.36 22.76 5.43
N ASN A 300 6.90 23.99 5.31
CA ASN A 300 6.22 24.69 6.41
C ASN A 300 4.76 24.24 6.58
N GLU A 301 4.08 23.93 5.48
CA GLU A 301 2.69 23.45 5.49
C GLU A 301 2.55 22.06 6.12
N ILE A 302 3.50 21.17 5.88
CA ILE A 302 3.45 19.80 6.42
C ILE A 302 3.86 19.83 7.91
N SER A 303 2.92 19.48 8.78
CA SER A 303 3.20 19.31 10.21
C SER A 303 4.17 18.15 10.47
N ASN A 304 4.76 18.09 11.67
CA ASN A 304 5.66 17.01 12.03
C ASN A 304 4.99 15.62 11.86
N PRO A 305 5.69 14.65 11.26
CA PRO A 305 5.16 13.31 11.08
C PRO A 305 5.05 12.56 12.41
N GLY A 306 4.04 11.72 12.53
CA GLY A 306 3.95 10.68 13.54
C GLY A 306 4.53 9.37 13.02
N ASP A 307 4.33 8.30 13.81
CA ASP A 307 4.76 6.94 13.49
C ASP A 307 3.72 6.13 12.70
N GLY A 308 2.54 6.68 12.46
CA GLY A 308 1.42 6.02 11.76
C GLY A 308 0.61 5.06 12.63
N SER A 309 0.90 4.93 13.91
CA SER A 309 0.24 3.94 14.79
C SER A 309 -1.21 4.29 15.12
N LYS A 310 -1.59 5.56 15.00
CA LYS A 310 -2.95 6.06 15.32
C LYS A 310 -3.33 7.29 14.50
N PRO A 311 -4.63 7.59 14.38
CA PRO A 311 -5.13 8.74 13.60
C PRO A 311 -4.53 10.09 14.00
N SER A 312 -4.15 10.26 15.26
CA SER A 312 -3.55 11.51 15.78
C SER A 312 -2.04 11.62 15.54
N GLN A 313 -1.39 10.56 15.06
CA GLN A 313 0.03 10.49 14.78
C GLN A 313 0.30 9.86 13.41
N PRO A 314 -0.34 10.37 12.32
CA PRO A 314 -0.15 9.80 10.99
C PRO A 314 1.27 10.08 10.47
N MET A 315 1.80 9.16 9.67
CA MET A 315 2.98 9.44 8.86
C MET A 315 2.65 10.50 7.82
N LYS A 316 3.65 11.29 7.44
CA LYS A 316 3.50 12.33 6.41
C LYS A 316 4.26 11.94 5.16
N ILE A 317 3.58 11.94 4.03
CA ILE A 317 4.15 11.58 2.75
C ILE A 317 3.82 12.67 1.73
N LEU A 318 4.87 13.25 1.16
CA LEU A 318 4.74 14.16 0.03
C LEU A 318 4.81 13.35 -1.27
N PHE A 319 3.77 13.42 -2.09
CA PHE A 319 3.77 12.99 -3.48
C PHE A 319 4.08 14.20 -4.35
N PHE A 320 5.26 14.22 -4.94
CA PHE A 320 5.71 15.30 -5.81
C PHE A 320 5.75 14.83 -7.26
N VAL A 321 4.97 15.47 -8.12
CA VAL A 321 4.84 15.15 -9.55
C VAL A 321 5.27 16.36 -10.36
N SER A 322 6.33 16.23 -11.17
CA SER A 322 6.89 17.34 -11.96
C SER A 322 7.81 16.81 -13.07
N ASP A 323 8.15 17.70 -14.02
CA ASP A 323 9.20 17.49 -15.02
C ASP A 323 10.60 17.94 -14.52
N GLY A 324 10.69 18.51 -13.32
CA GLY A 324 11.92 18.70 -12.57
C GLY A 324 12.84 19.85 -13.00
N VAL A 325 12.40 20.73 -13.92
CA VAL A 325 13.20 21.89 -14.34
C VAL A 325 12.60 23.18 -13.77
N ALA A 326 13.39 23.87 -12.96
CA ALA A 326 13.06 25.20 -12.48
C ALA A 326 13.19 26.24 -13.61
N ASP A 327 12.36 27.25 -13.54
CA ASP A 327 12.46 28.45 -14.33
C ASP A 327 12.06 29.62 -13.42
N ALA A 328 13.03 30.21 -12.76
CA ALA A 328 12.78 31.16 -11.68
C ALA A 328 13.53 32.47 -11.89
N ALA A 329 12.95 33.55 -11.37
CA ALA A 329 13.54 34.88 -11.48
C ALA A 329 14.43 35.23 -10.30
N ASN A 330 15.52 35.91 -10.58
CA ASN A 330 16.33 36.62 -9.59
C ASN A 330 16.84 35.75 -8.42
N ILE A 331 17.07 34.48 -8.67
CA ILE A 331 17.68 33.52 -7.73
C ILE A 331 19.15 33.26 -8.13
N ALA A 332 19.92 32.77 -7.18
CA ALA A 332 21.26 32.27 -7.49
C ALA A 332 21.18 31.05 -8.38
N CYS A 333 21.88 31.05 -9.50
CA CYS A 333 21.91 29.99 -10.50
C CYS A 333 23.31 29.40 -10.58
N SER A 334 23.37 28.05 -10.61
CA SER A 334 24.65 27.34 -10.76
C SER A 334 25.10 27.25 -12.22
N GLN A 335 24.20 27.52 -13.15
CA GLN A 335 24.40 27.47 -14.59
C GLN A 335 24.30 28.88 -15.19
N PRO A 336 24.71 29.08 -16.45
CA PRO A 336 24.53 30.37 -17.13
C PRO A 336 23.11 30.86 -17.06
N THR A 337 22.94 32.14 -16.74
CA THR A 337 21.61 32.77 -16.69
C THR A 337 21.38 33.60 -17.93
N THR A 338 20.10 33.78 -18.30
CA THR A 338 19.70 34.79 -19.29
C THR A 338 19.07 35.98 -18.59
N ALA A 339 19.30 37.18 -19.17
CA ALA A 339 18.50 38.35 -18.81
C ALA A 339 17.37 38.48 -19.83
N GLY A 340 16.16 38.58 -19.34
CA GLY A 340 14.97 38.81 -20.14
C GLY A 340 14.20 40.03 -19.64
N GLN A 341 13.44 40.66 -20.51
CA GLN A 341 12.62 41.80 -20.18
C GLN A 341 11.15 41.49 -20.38
N ASP A 342 10.35 41.80 -19.38
CA ASP A 342 8.90 41.74 -19.51
C ASP A 342 8.46 42.76 -20.57
N PRO A 343 7.72 42.33 -21.62
CA PRO A 343 7.43 43.18 -22.74
C PRO A 343 6.44 44.30 -22.44
N GLN A 344 5.64 44.20 -21.40
CA GLN A 344 4.65 45.21 -21.03
C GLN A 344 5.16 46.15 -19.95
N THR A 345 5.89 45.66 -18.99
CA THR A 345 6.39 46.46 -17.85
C THR A 345 7.80 47.05 -18.09
N GLY A 346 8.55 46.46 -19.03
CA GLY A 346 9.97 46.81 -19.25
C GLY A 346 10.91 46.37 -18.13
N GLN A 347 10.40 45.63 -17.13
CA GLN A 347 11.22 45.12 -16.03
C GLN A 347 12.15 44.03 -16.53
N THR A 348 13.44 44.09 -16.13
CA THR A 348 14.41 43.06 -16.45
C THR A 348 14.43 41.99 -15.37
N TYR A 349 14.42 40.72 -15.76
CA TYR A 349 14.56 39.56 -14.90
C TYR A 349 15.83 38.80 -15.23
N THR A 350 16.52 38.30 -14.20
CA THR A 350 17.55 37.28 -14.38
C THR A 350 16.88 35.92 -14.29
N ARG A 351 16.82 35.22 -15.42
CA ARG A 351 16.12 33.93 -15.55
C ARG A 351 17.11 32.81 -15.23
N CYS A 352 16.75 31.95 -14.28
CA CYS A 352 17.47 30.76 -13.91
C CYS A 352 16.71 29.52 -14.35
N GLN A 353 17.30 28.77 -15.29
CA GLN A 353 16.73 27.52 -15.84
C GLN A 353 17.69 26.40 -15.52
N GLU A 354 17.36 25.59 -14.53
CA GLU A 354 18.19 24.47 -14.09
C GLU A 354 17.36 23.38 -13.41
N PRO A 355 17.87 22.14 -13.28
CA PRO A 355 17.20 21.11 -12.50
C PRO A 355 16.96 21.59 -11.08
N LEU A 356 15.85 21.15 -10.48
CA LEU A 356 15.47 21.51 -9.09
C LEU A 356 16.63 21.32 -8.11
N THR A 357 16.73 22.18 -7.08
CA THR A 357 17.68 22.00 -6.00
C THR A 357 17.18 20.98 -4.98
N VAL A 358 18.08 20.17 -4.39
CA VAL A 358 17.72 19.09 -3.47
C VAL A 358 17.60 19.55 -2.02
N ALA A 359 17.99 20.79 -1.73
CA ALA A 359 18.10 21.30 -0.35
C ALA A 359 16.79 21.21 0.43
N ASN A 360 15.67 21.68 -0.14
CA ASN A 360 14.36 21.63 0.49
C ASN A 360 13.84 20.20 0.68
N CYS A 361 14.11 19.30 -0.28
CA CYS A 361 13.80 17.88 -0.14
C CYS A 361 14.58 17.25 1.02
N THR A 362 15.86 17.58 1.16
CA THR A 362 16.71 17.11 2.27
C THR A 362 16.19 17.61 3.61
N ALA A 363 15.79 18.87 3.69
CA ALA A 363 15.20 19.44 4.90
C ALA A 363 13.90 18.71 5.33
N MET A 364 13.00 18.42 4.40
CA MET A 364 11.79 17.65 4.69
C MET A 364 12.10 16.22 5.13
N LYS A 365 13.03 15.54 4.44
CA LYS A 365 13.45 14.18 4.80
C LYS A 365 14.08 14.11 6.20
N SER A 366 14.86 15.10 6.59
CA SER A 366 15.47 15.18 7.94
C SER A 366 14.43 15.34 9.05
N ARG A 367 13.25 15.90 8.76
CA ARG A 367 12.10 15.94 9.66
C ARG A 367 11.33 14.61 9.74
N GLY A 368 11.71 13.60 8.94
CA GLY A 368 11.00 12.32 8.87
C GLY A 368 9.86 12.27 7.84
N ILE A 369 9.64 13.35 7.05
CA ILE A 369 8.68 13.34 5.95
C ILE A 369 9.23 12.46 4.84
N LYS A 370 8.42 11.51 4.37
CA LYS A 370 8.77 10.68 3.20
C LYS A 370 8.38 11.44 1.93
N ILE A 371 9.25 11.42 0.92
CA ILE A 371 8.99 12.06 -0.37
C ILE A 371 8.93 10.98 -1.44
N ALA A 372 7.78 10.86 -2.09
CA ALA A 372 7.56 10.01 -3.26
C ALA A 372 7.55 10.90 -4.49
N VAL A 373 8.49 10.68 -5.40
CA VAL A 373 8.67 11.50 -6.60
C VAL A 373 8.23 10.72 -7.82
N LEU A 374 7.35 11.30 -8.60
CA LEU A 374 7.03 10.90 -9.96
C LEU A 374 7.61 11.93 -10.92
N TYR A 375 8.70 11.58 -11.57
CA TYR A 375 9.34 12.40 -12.57
C TYR A 375 8.74 12.09 -13.95
N THR A 376 8.12 13.10 -14.57
CA THR A 376 7.60 13.03 -15.94
C THR A 376 8.68 13.53 -16.90
N THR A 377 9.33 12.60 -17.62
CA THR A 377 10.48 12.93 -18.46
C THR A 377 10.10 13.91 -19.57
N TYR A 378 11.04 14.78 -19.96
CA TYR A 378 10.91 15.57 -21.17
C TYR A 378 11.01 14.69 -22.40
N LEU A 379 10.00 14.80 -23.30
CA LEU A 379 10.15 14.30 -24.67
C LEU A 379 11.11 15.22 -25.40
N ALA A 380 11.94 14.62 -26.27
CA ALA A 380 12.87 15.41 -27.07
C ALA A 380 12.12 16.34 -28.03
N LEU A 381 12.49 17.63 -28.03
CA LEU A 381 11.93 18.67 -28.89
C LEU A 381 13.03 19.26 -29.77
N PRO A 382 13.59 18.50 -30.74
CA PRO A 382 14.80 18.89 -31.47
C PRO A 382 14.59 20.10 -32.38
N THR A 383 13.37 20.50 -32.69
CA THR A 383 13.04 21.70 -33.45
C THR A 383 12.76 22.93 -32.57
N ASN A 384 12.68 22.75 -31.25
CA ASN A 384 12.42 23.85 -30.34
C ASN A 384 13.73 24.44 -29.80
N GLY A 385 14.05 25.69 -30.15
CA GLY A 385 15.30 26.36 -29.80
C GLY A 385 15.51 26.53 -28.29
N TRP A 386 14.42 26.80 -27.54
CA TRP A 386 14.50 26.89 -26.10
C TRP A 386 14.88 25.53 -25.47
N TYR A 387 14.19 24.45 -25.87
CA TYR A 387 14.51 23.10 -25.40
C TYR A 387 15.98 22.75 -25.68
N MET A 388 16.43 22.97 -26.91
CA MET A 388 17.81 22.64 -27.31
C MET A 388 18.86 23.43 -26.56
N SER A 389 18.56 24.67 -26.17
CA SER A 389 19.50 25.53 -25.45
C SER A 389 19.51 25.30 -23.95
N TRP A 390 18.36 25.00 -23.34
CA TRP A 390 18.19 25.07 -21.89
C TRP A 390 17.81 23.73 -21.23
N ILE A 391 17.18 22.81 -21.94
CA ILE A 391 16.77 21.52 -21.39
C ILE A 391 17.67 20.39 -21.84
N ASP A 392 17.94 20.30 -23.15
CA ASP A 392 18.75 19.23 -23.73
C ASP A 392 20.16 19.11 -23.13
N PRO A 393 20.88 20.22 -22.78
CA PRO A 393 22.16 20.13 -22.08
C PRO A 393 22.11 19.38 -20.75
N PHE A 394 21.04 19.51 -19.96
CA PHE A 394 20.86 18.78 -18.72
C PHE A 394 20.54 17.32 -18.90
N ASN A 395 20.04 16.94 -20.07
CA ASN A 395 19.78 15.54 -20.43
C ASN A 395 21.00 14.84 -21.05
N LYS A 396 21.83 15.57 -21.80
CA LYS A 396 22.97 15.02 -22.55
C LYS A 396 24.32 15.59 -22.15
N GLY A 397 24.38 16.70 -21.44
CA GLY A 397 25.56 17.55 -21.18
C GLY A 397 25.49 18.84 -21.99
N PRO A 398 26.37 19.86 -21.78
CA PRO A 398 27.58 19.80 -20.91
C PRO A 398 27.30 19.87 -19.42
N TYR A 399 26.08 20.20 -19.00
CA TYR A 399 25.71 20.44 -17.60
C TYR A 399 25.29 19.17 -16.86
N GLY A 400 24.74 18.19 -17.57
CA GLY A 400 24.29 16.93 -17.00
C GLY A 400 25.37 15.86 -17.02
N PRO A 401 25.31 14.89 -16.09
CA PRO A 401 26.15 13.71 -16.14
C PRO A 401 25.78 12.82 -17.35
N SER A 402 26.75 12.51 -18.20
CA SER A 402 26.53 11.58 -19.30
C SER A 402 26.81 10.14 -18.81
N PRO A 403 25.96 9.15 -19.10
CA PRO A 403 24.76 9.17 -19.94
C PRO A 403 23.46 9.57 -19.20
N ASN A 404 23.50 9.83 -17.89
CA ASN A 404 22.31 10.08 -17.08
C ASN A 404 21.90 11.56 -17.12
N SER A 405 20.61 11.82 -17.16
CA SER A 405 20.08 13.16 -17.04
C SER A 405 20.30 13.74 -15.63
N GLN A 406 20.80 14.97 -15.53
CA GLN A 406 20.91 15.66 -14.28
C GLN A 406 19.55 15.98 -13.68
N ILE A 407 18.53 16.22 -14.50
CA ILE A 407 17.14 16.41 -14.07
C ILE A 407 16.68 15.16 -13.31
N ALA A 408 16.81 13.97 -13.93
CA ALA A 408 16.46 12.70 -13.31
C ALA A 408 17.24 12.46 -12.01
N THR A 409 18.56 12.76 -12.01
CA THR A 409 19.43 12.60 -10.83
C THR A 409 18.98 13.48 -9.65
N ASN A 410 18.61 14.73 -9.91
CA ASN A 410 18.15 15.64 -8.85
C ASN A 410 16.74 15.23 -8.35
N MET A 411 15.84 14.85 -9.24
CA MET A 411 14.53 14.31 -8.88
C MET A 411 14.65 13.03 -8.05
N GLN A 412 15.53 12.11 -8.42
CA GLN A 412 15.82 10.89 -7.65
C GLN A 412 16.41 11.22 -6.27
N SER A 413 17.30 12.20 -6.19
CA SER A 413 17.90 12.65 -4.94
C SER A 413 16.88 13.33 -4.01
N CYS A 414 15.87 13.98 -4.57
CA CYS A 414 14.75 14.54 -3.82
C CYS A 414 13.90 13.41 -3.18
N ALA A 415 13.69 12.30 -3.86
CA ALA A 415 12.91 11.20 -3.35
C ALA A 415 13.52 10.56 -2.08
N SER A 416 12.67 9.95 -1.27
CA SER A 416 13.10 9.01 -0.25
C SER A 416 13.57 7.70 -0.89
N PRO A 417 14.51 6.96 -0.27
CA PRO A 417 15.01 5.72 -0.84
C PRO A 417 13.90 4.76 -1.28
N GLY A 418 13.93 4.36 -2.54
CA GLY A 418 12.94 3.47 -3.14
C GLY A 418 11.63 4.12 -3.58
N PHE A 419 11.43 5.42 -3.38
CA PHE A 419 10.19 6.15 -3.72
C PHE A 419 10.37 7.09 -4.93
N TYR A 420 11.24 6.75 -5.84
CA TYR A 420 11.42 7.42 -7.13
C TYR A 420 10.86 6.58 -8.26
N PHE A 421 10.04 7.20 -9.10
CA PHE A 421 9.58 6.65 -10.35
C PHE A 421 9.82 7.66 -11.46
N GLU A 422 10.47 7.22 -12.51
CA GLU A 422 10.65 7.96 -13.74
C GLU A 422 9.72 7.35 -14.78
N VAL A 423 8.93 8.19 -15.41
CA VAL A 423 7.94 7.74 -16.38
C VAL A 423 7.91 8.68 -17.58
N SER A 424 8.00 8.12 -18.76
CA SER A 424 7.65 8.86 -19.97
C SER A 424 6.15 9.14 -19.96
N PRO A 425 5.69 10.31 -20.44
CA PRO A 425 4.27 10.58 -20.57
C PRO A 425 3.52 9.50 -21.35
N THR A 426 4.20 8.76 -22.25
CA THR A 426 3.66 7.63 -23.02
C THR A 426 3.50 6.34 -22.23
N ASP A 427 4.18 6.20 -21.09
CA ASP A 427 4.28 4.92 -20.35
C ASP A 427 3.24 4.78 -19.23
N GLY A 428 2.24 5.65 -19.19
CA GLY A 428 1.13 5.54 -18.24
C GLY A 428 1.43 6.14 -16.86
N ILE A 429 1.46 7.48 -16.78
CA ILE A 429 1.61 8.24 -15.51
C ILE A 429 0.63 7.72 -14.43
N SER A 430 -0.59 7.38 -14.82
CA SER A 430 -1.62 6.88 -13.92
C SER A 430 -1.25 5.55 -13.25
N GLN A 431 -0.71 4.62 -14.05
CA GLN A 431 -0.21 3.32 -13.53
C GLN A 431 1.00 3.51 -12.65
N ALA A 432 1.93 4.38 -13.03
CA ALA A 432 3.13 4.68 -12.25
C ALA A 432 2.77 5.34 -10.91
N MET A 433 1.82 6.27 -10.90
CA MET A 433 1.34 6.93 -9.69
C MET A 433 0.65 5.95 -8.74
N THR A 434 -0.17 5.05 -9.27
CA THR A 434 -0.79 3.95 -8.50
C THR A 434 0.24 2.98 -7.94
N ALA A 435 1.22 2.57 -8.75
CA ALA A 435 2.29 1.67 -8.32
C ALA A 435 3.17 2.29 -7.23
N LEU A 436 3.50 3.59 -7.37
CA LEU A 436 4.26 4.33 -6.36
C LEU A 436 3.47 4.43 -5.04
N PHE A 437 2.17 4.72 -5.10
CA PHE A 437 1.30 4.72 -3.92
C PHE A 437 1.28 3.36 -3.23
N GLN A 438 1.06 2.27 -3.97
CA GLN A 438 1.05 0.93 -3.41
C GLN A 438 2.39 0.58 -2.77
N LYS A 439 3.49 0.91 -3.43
CA LYS A 439 4.84 0.71 -2.91
C LYS A 439 5.07 1.48 -1.60
N VAL A 440 4.65 2.75 -1.55
CA VAL A 440 4.73 3.58 -0.34
C VAL A 440 3.95 2.92 0.81
N VAL A 441 2.68 2.57 0.58
CA VAL A 441 1.83 1.94 1.60
C VAL A 441 2.40 0.61 2.09
N GLN A 442 2.94 -0.23 1.18
CA GLN A 442 3.53 -1.52 1.53
C GLN A 442 4.84 -1.35 2.33
N THR A 443 5.74 -0.47 1.86
CA THR A 443 7.04 -0.24 2.51
C THR A 443 6.86 0.32 3.92
N VAL A 444 5.93 1.23 4.10
CA VAL A 444 5.61 1.83 5.40
C VAL A 444 5.08 0.77 6.38
N ARG A 445 4.29 -0.20 5.91
CA ARG A 445 3.81 -1.33 6.74
C ARG A 445 4.94 -2.28 7.17
N LEU A 446 5.99 -2.42 6.37
CA LEU A 446 7.13 -3.31 6.67
C LEU A 446 8.17 -2.70 7.61
N THR A 447 8.20 -1.38 7.74
CA THR A 447 9.18 -0.65 8.55
C THR A 447 8.66 -0.30 9.95
N GLN A 448 7.43 -0.63 10.27
CA GLN A 448 6.81 -0.58 11.59
C GLN A 448 6.97 -1.93 12.31
#